data_fc12424f6b8d9ee83562dbe3bfd9cf52
#
_entry.id   fc12424f6b8d9ee83562dbe3bfd9cf52
#
_cell.length_a   1.000
_cell.length_b   1.000
_cell.length_c   1.000
_cell.angle_alpha   90.00
_cell.angle_beta   90.00
_cell.angle_gamma   90.00
#
_symmetry.space_group_name_H-M   'P 1'
#
loop_
_entity.id
_entity.type
_entity.pdbx_description
1 polymer ?
#
loop_
_entity_poly.entity_id
_entity_poly.type
_entity_poly.pdbx_seq_one_letter_code
_entity_poly.pdbx_strand_id
1 'polypeptide(L)'
;DKFPIYKMVIDEQAETGLNAVALVDMPAIEREWMKFSTELFIEPKAGETQSEFLSRCIPAMIDEGKEQDQAIAMCISMFENKNAAQEQFNFAIQNEERRIVTGPLMIANLPIYRKSPDGFEFYVVFDADTIEQLVMKYYKAGLQHSVNLMHNGIQVEGVYMFESFIVDSQRGIAAPKGFENVPDGSWFGSYKIENEEVWNLVKAGKFRGFSVEGIFLKKLITASDEQVIDKLKELLS
;
A
#
# COMPACT_ATOMS: atom_id res chain seq x y z
N ASP A 1 9.52 19.46 12.56
CA ASP A 1 8.75 18.67 13.54
C ASP A 1 8.31 17.38 12.87
N LYS A 2 8.63 16.22 13.49
CA LYS A 2 8.21 14.92 12.96
C LYS A 2 6.77 14.67 13.41
N PHE A 3 5.91 14.22 12.46
CA PHE A 3 4.55 13.83 12.80
C PHE A 3 4.54 12.67 13.81
N PRO A 4 3.60 12.64 14.77
CA PRO A 4 3.48 11.53 15.70
C PRO A 4 3.14 10.23 14.99
N ILE A 5 3.63 9.12 15.53
CA ILE A 5 3.42 7.79 14.98
C ILE A 5 2.61 6.99 15.99
N TYR A 6 1.53 6.39 15.53
CA TYR A 6 0.65 5.57 16.34
C TYR A 6 0.70 4.11 15.86
N LYS A 7 0.94 3.20 16.80
CA LYS A 7 0.69 1.78 16.58
C LYS A 7 -0.83 1.56 16.61
N MET A 8 -1.35 0.89 15.60
CA MET A 8 -2.72 0.45 15.59
C MET A 8 -2.82 -0.84 16.40
N VAL A 9 -3.82 -0.92 17.25
CA VAL A 9 -4.06 -2.08 18.11
C VAL A 9 -5.53 -2.47 18.01
N ILE A 10 -5.81 -3.74 18.27
CA ILE A 10 -7.18 -4.27 18.38
C ILE A 10 -7.47 -4.61 19.83
N ASP A 11 -8.74 -4.52 20.19
CA ASP A 11 -9.26 -5.06 21.44
C ASP A 11 -10.07 -6.31 21.08
N GLU A 12 -9.75 -7.44 21.71
CA GLU A 12 -10.45 -8.70 21.48
C GLU A 12 -11.93 -8.64 21.92
N GLN A 13 -12.24 -7.79 22.88
CA GLN A 13 -13.58 -7.63 23.44
C GLN A 13 -14.40 -6.53 22.77
N ALA A 14 -13.77 -5.63 22.00
CA ALA A 14 -14.43 -4.54 21.30
C ALA A 14 -14.73 -4.87 19.84
N GLU A 15 -15.60 -4.07 19.20
CA GLU A 15 -15.89 -4.14 17.77
C GLU A 15 -14.74 -3.58 16.90
N THR A 16 -13.49 -3.87 17.30
CA THR A 16 -12.30 -3.52 16.52
C THR A 16 -11.93 -4.65 15.58
N GLY A 17 -11.40 -4.34 14.42
CA GLY A 17 -10.97 -5.30 13.42
C GLY A 17 -11.23 -4.85 12.01
N LEU A 18 -10.99 -5.74 11.06
CA LEU A 18 -11.27 -5.51 9.65
C LEU A 18 -12.74 -5.78 9.34
N ASN A 19 -13.33 -4.95 8.48
CA ASN A 19 -14.72 -5.09 8.03
C ASN A 19 -14.81 -5.49 6.56
N ALA A 20 -13.91 -4.96 5.73
CA ALA A 20 -13.87 -5.21 4.29
C ALA A 20 -12.48 -4.98 3.71
N VAL A 21 -12.32 -5.38 2.46
CA VAL A 21 -11.20 -5.01 1.61
C VAL A 21 -11.74 -4.25 0.39
N ALA A 22 -11.16 -3.11 0.06
CA ALA A 22 -11.50 -2.35 -1.12
C ALA A 22 -10.49 -2.61 -2.25
N LEU A 23 -10.98 -2.69 -3.50
CA LEU A 23 -10.17 -2.48 -4.68
C LEU A 23 -10.07 -0.97 -4.92
N VAL A 24 -8.86 -0.45 -4.99
CA VAL A 24 -8.60 0.99 -5.07
C VAL A 24 -7.63 1.33 -6.19
N ASP A 25 -7.68 2.56 -6.67
CA ASP A 25 -6.71 3.12 -7.60
C ASP A 25 -5.37 3.44 -6.91
N MET A 26 -5.44 3.91 -5.64
CA MET A 26 -4.28 4.14 -4.78
C MET A 26 -4.44 3.39 -3.45
N PRO A 27 -3.69 2.30 -3.22
CA PRO A 27 -3.68 1.60 -1.94
C PRO A 27 -3.26 2.51 -0.79
N ALA A 28 -3.83 2.31 0.39
CA ALA A 28 -3.48 3.08 1.58
C ALA A 28 -2.00 2.95 2.00
N ILE A 29 -1.34 1.90 1.53
CA ILE A 29 0.08 1.64 1.71
C ILE A 29 0.95 2.29 0.64
N GLU A 30 0.38 2.87 -0.43
CA GLU A 30 1.09 3.75 -1.34
C GLU A 30 1.37 5.10 -0.68
N ARG A 31 2.61 5.56 -0.83
CA ARG A 31 3.08 6.81 -0.27
C ARG A 31 2.55 8.01 -1.05
N GLU A 32 1.42 8.62 -0.66
CA GLU A 32 1.14 10.01 -1.04
C GLU A 32 1.93 11.05 -0.21
N TRP A 33 2.80 10.62 0.69
CA TRP A 33 3.53 11.54 1.58
C TRP A 33 4.71 12.27 0.95
N MET A 34 4.94 12.10 -0.38
CA MET A 34 5.89 12.92 -1.15
C MET A 34 5.21 14.08 -1.89
N LYS A 35 3.96 14.38 -1.64
CA LYS A 35 3.37 15.65 -2.01
C LYS A 35 3.68 16.74 -0.97
N PHE A 36 4.96 17.01 -0.81
CA PHE A 36 5.37 18.36 -0.46
C PHE A 36 5.48 19.13 -1.77
N SER A 37 4.51 19.95 -2.01
CA SER A 37 4.31 20.89 -3.11
C SER A 37 3.31 20.45 -4.17
N THR A 38 2.59 21.44 -4.66
CA THR A 38 1.85 21.50 -5.91
C THR A 38 2.82 21.32 -7.07
N GLU A 39 3.60 20.24 -7.15
CA GLU A 39 4.57 20.01 -8.21
C GLU A 39 3.95 19.15 -9.30
N LEU A 40 4.14 19.58 -10.53
CA LEU A 40 3.75 18.85 -11.74
C LEU A 40 4.26 17.41 -11.64
N PHE A 41 3.39 16.45 -11.54
CA PHE A 41 3.76 15.03 -11.45
C PHE A 41 4.10 14.55 -12.85
N ILE A 42 5.39 14.59 -13.22
CA ILE A 42 5.89 14.07 -14.49
C ILE A 42 6.25 12.60 -14.30
N GLU A 43 5.37 11.71 -14.71
CA GLU A 43 5.64 10.27 -14.67
C GLU A 43 6.33 9.78 -15.96
N PRO A 44 7.25 8.78 -15.89
CA PRO A 44 7.72 8.06 -17.05
C PRO A 44 6.58 7.33 -17.76
N LYS A 45 6.51 7.42 -19.08
CA LYS A 45 5.51 6.72 -19.89
C LYS A 45 5.89 5.24 -20.03
N ALA A 46 4.92 4.38 -20.34
CA ALA A 46 5.18 2.98 -20.61
C ALA A 46 6.13 2.83 -21.83
N GLY A 47 7.27 2.13 -21.65
CA GLY A 47 8.27 1.93 -22.68
C GLY A 47 9.21 3.13 -22.94
N GLU A 48 9.07 4.23 -22.20
CA GLU A 48 9.96 5.39 -22.31
C GLU A 48 11.32 5.07 -21.70
N THR A 49 12.39 5.37 -22.40
CA THR A 49 13.75 5.24 -21.90
C THR A 49 14.08 6.33 -20.87
N GLN A 50 15.06 6.09 -20.00
CA GLN A 50 15.52 7.10 -19.04
C GLN A 50 15.90 8.42 -19.72
N SER A 51 16.61 8.34 -20.87
CA SER A 51 17.04 9.54 -21.60
C SER A 51 15.87 10.36 -22.15
N GLU A 52 14.82 9.70 -22.66
CA GLU A 52 13.61 10.37 -23.14
C GLU A 52 12.85 11.02 -21.98
N PHE A 53 12.72 10.29 -20.86
CA PHE A 53 12.09 10.84 -19.66
C PHE A 53 12.83 12.05 -19.12
N LEU A 54 14.16 11.96 -18.94
CA LEU A 54 14.96 13.06 -18.42
C LEU A 54 14.88 14.31 -19.33
N SER A 55 14.81 14.12 -20.64
CA SER A 55 14.72 15.21 -21.62
C SER A 55 13.46 16.08 -21.47
N ARG A 56 12.35 15.51 -20.96
CA ARG A 56 11.11 16.26 -20.71
C ARG A 56 10.89 16.61 -19.24
N CYS A 57 11.42 15.82 -18.32
CA CYS A 57 11.28 16.04 -16.88
C CYS A 57 12.15 17.21 -16.39
N ILE A 58 13.43 17.24 -16.77
CA ILE A 58 14.37 18.25 -16.27
C ILE A 58 13.92 19.67 -16.64
N PRO A 59 13.57 20.00 -17.90
CA PRO A 59 13.09 21.34 -18.23
C PRO A 59 11.85 21.75 -17.45
N ALA A 60 10.90 20.85 -17.27
CA ALA A 60 9.68 21.13 -16.53
C ALA A 60 9.94 21.40 -15.04
N MET A 61 10.89 20.69 -14.42
CA MET A 61 11.30 20.95 -13.03
C MET A 61 12.02 22.29 -12.88
N ILE A 62 12.82 22.68 -13.89
CA ILE A 62 13.47 23.99 -13.91
C ILE A 62 12.43 25.11 -14.07
N ASP A 63 11.43 24.94 -14.93
CA ASP A 63 10.32 25.90 -15.10
C ASP A 63 9.51 26.08 -13.80
N GLU A 64 9.49 25.08 -12.94
CA GLU A 64 8.93 25.15 -11.57
C GLU A 64 9.87 25.79 -10.54
N GLY A 65 11.02 26.26 -10.95
CA GLY A 65 11.96 26.97 -10.09
C GLY A 65 12.97 26.09 -9.35
N LYS A 66 13.17 24.83 -9.77
CA LYS A 66 14.23 23.98 -9.21
C LYS A 66 15.59 24.34 -9.84
N GLU A 67 16.63 24.30 -9.02
CA GLU A 67 18.02 24.40 -9.52
C GLU A 67 18.33 23.19 -10.41
N GLN A 68 19.16 23.38 -11.44
CA GLN A 68 19.43 22.37 -12.47
C GLN A 68 19.90 21.04 -11.89
N ASP A 69 20.83 21.04 -10.94
CA ASP A 69 21.35 19.82 -10.30
C ASP A 69 20.27 19.10 -9.47
N GLN A 70 19.42 19.87 -8.83
CA GLN A 70 18.28 19.35 -8.09
C GLN A 70 17.24 18.73 -9.03
N ALA A 71 16.90 19.39 -10.13
CA ALA A 71 15.99 18.89 -11.15
C ALA A 71 16.49 17.57 -11.76
N ILE A 72 17.78 17.47 -12.07
CA ILE A 72 18.42 16.26 -12.58
C ILE A 72 18.30 15.11 -11.57
N ALA A 73 18.69 15.35 -10.31
CA ALA A 73 18.63 14.32 -9.25
C ALA A 73 17.20 13.84 -9.01
N MET A 74 16.22 14.74 -8.98
CA MET A 74 14.81 14.42 -8.82
C MET A 74 14.28 13.58 -9.99
N CYS A 75 14.56 13.97 -11.24
CA CYS A 75 14.10 13.23 -12.41
C CYS A 75 14.74 11.84 -12.52
N ILE A 76 16.03 11.70 -12.20
CA ILE A 76 16.67 10.37 -12.12
C ILE A 76 15.98 9.51 -11.07
N SER A 77 15.77 10.04 -9.87
CA SER A 77 15.06 9.34 -8.78
C SER A 77 13.64 8.95 -9.16
N MET A 78 12.89 9.83 -9.86
CA MET A 78 11.54 9.53 -10.35
C MET A 78 11.53 8.38 -11.35
N PHE A 79 12.52 8.31 -12.24
CA PHE A 79 12.63 7.23 -13.23
C PHE A 79 13.03 5.90 -12.59
N GLU A 80 14.01 5.91 -11.70
CA GLU A 80 14.51 4.73 -11.00
C GLU A 80 13.50 4.18 -9.98
N ASN A 81 12.83 5.05 -9.23
CA ASN A 81 11.86 4.66 -8.22
C ASN A 81 10.51 4.23 -8.80
N LYS A 82 10.17 4.60 -10.05
CA LYS A 82 8.91 4.17 -10.67
C LYS A 82 8.78 2.65 -10.71
N ASN A 83 9.84 1.95 -11.07
CA ASN A 83 9.80 0.49 -11.20
C ASN A 83 9.79 -0.22 -9.83
N ALA A 84 10.50 0.32 -8.84
CA ALA A 84 10.60 -0.29 -7.52
C ALA A 84 9.38 0.02 -6.62
N ALA A 85 8.87 1.26 -6.64
CA ALA A 85 7.77 1.66 -5.76
C ALA A 85 6.38 1.22 -6.26
N GLN A 86 6.16 1.20 -7.58
CA GLN A 86 4.90 0.78 -8.18
C GLN A 86 4.68 -0.74 -8.13
N GLU A 87 5.76 -1.53 -8.25
CA GLU A 87 5.69 -2.98 -8.14
C GLU A 87 5.50 -3.47 -6.69
N GLN A 88 5.89 -2.67 -5.72
CA GLN A 88 5.96 -3.09 -4.31
C GLN A 88 4.60 -3.07 -3.59
N PHE A 89 3.63 -2.27 -4.03
CA PHE A 89 2.37 -2.06 -3.32
C PHE A 89 1.10 -2.27 -4.15
N ASN A 90 1.22 -2.43 -5.44
CA ASN A 90 0.12 -2.80 -6.31
C ASN A 90 -0.10 -4.31 -6.25
N PHE A 91 -1.33 -4.77 -6.50
CA PHE A 91 -1.51 -6.17 -6.78
C PHE A 91 -0.98 -6.52 -8.18
N ALA A 92 -0.48 -7.74 -8.35
CA ALA A 92 -0.07 -8.27 -9.64
C ALA A 92 -1.20 -9.11 -10.25
N ILE A 93 -1.43 -8.97 -11.57
CA ILE A 93 -2.27 -9.91 -12.32
C ILE A 93 -1.48 -11.21 -12.45
N GLN A 94 -1.83 -12.21 -11.63
CA GLN A 94 -1.14 -13.49 -11.59
C GLN A 94 -1.50 -14.39 -12.78
N ASN A 95 -2.75 -14.29 -13.24
CA ASN A 95 -3.23 -15.06 -14.36
C ASN A 95 -4.41 -14.33 -15.01
N GLU A 96 -4.19 -13.78 -16.19
CA GLU A 96 -5.20 -13.00 -16.90
C GLU A 96 -6.40 -13.85 -17.33
N GLU A 97 -6.16 -15.07 -17.84
CA GLU A 97 -7.21 -15.99 -18.27
C GLU A 97 -8.08 -16.43 -17.10
N ARG A 98 -7.47 -16.63 -15.92
CA ARG A 98 -8.16 -17.00 -14.69
C ARG A 98 -8.70 -15.81 -13.92
N ARG A 99 -8.37 -14.58 -14.30
CA ARG A 99 -8.77 -13.32 -13.63
C ARG A 99 -8.41 -13.33 -12.14
N ILE A 100 -7.12 -13.56 -11.86
CA ILE A 100 -6.57 -13.61 -10.51
C ILE A 100 -5.60 -12.42 -10.33
N VAL A 101 -5.80 -11.70 -9.26
CA VAL A 101 -4.88 -10.65 -8.78
C VAL A 101 -4.37 -11.01 -7.39
N THR A 102 -3.08 -10.78 -7.15
CA THR A 102 -2.43 -11.06 -5.85
C THR A 102 -1.61 -9.86 -5.43
N GLY A 103 -1.69 -9.50 -4.15
CA GLY A 103 -0.91 -8.39 -3.61
C GLY A 103 -0.99 -8.28 -2.10
N PRO A 104 -0.22 -7.36 -1.52
CA PRO A 104 -0.23 -7.10 -0.10
C PRO A 104 -1.53 -6.42 0.31
N LEU A 105 -2.12 -6.89 1.40
CA LEU A 105 -3.27 -6.29 2.07
C LEU A 105 -2.80 -5.39 3.22
N MET A 106 -1.78 -5.86 3.95
CA MET A 106 -1.13 -5.10 5.02
C MET A 106 0.37 -5.42 5.02
N ILE A 107 1.19 -4.42 5.19
CA ILE A 107 2.65 -4.57 5.31
C ILE A 107 3.07 -4.26 6.74
N ALA A 108 3.78 -5.21 7.36
CA ALA A 108 4.21 -5.08 8.75
C ALA A 108 5.18 -3.91 8.93
N ASN A 109 4.93 -3.10 9.96
CA ASN A 109 5.74 -1.96 10.36
C ASN A 109 5.89 -0.85 9.29
N LEU A 110 5.08 -0.85 8.23
CA LEU A 110 5.07 0.21 7.23
C LEU A 110 4.31 1.43 7.77
N PRO A 111 4.93 2.63 7.82
CA PRO A 111 4.23 3.85 8.20
C PRO A 111 3.24 4.26 7.13
N ILE A 112 1.99 4.45 7.51
CA ILE A 112 0.91 4.91 6.64
C ILE A 112 0.50 6.31 7.09
N TYR A 113 0.69 7.30 6.23
CA TYR A 113 0.29 8.67 6.50
C TYR A 113 -1.23 8.79 6.62
N ARG A 114 -1.66 9.60 7.57
CA ARG A 114 -3.07 9.94 7.78
C ARG A 114 -3.20 11.42 8.12
N LYS A 115 -4.31 11.99 7.66
CA LYS A 115 -4.75 13.33 8.03
C LYS A 115 -6.19 13.25 8.52
N SER A 116 -6.43 13.71 9.74
CA SER A 116 -7.76 13.78 10.31
C SER A 116 -8.57 14.97 9.74
N PRO A 117 -9.91 14.97 9.86
CA PRO A 117 -10.74 16.03 9.32
C PRO A 117 -10.45 17.43 9.88
N ASP A 118 -9.90 17.52 11.09
CA ASP A 118 -9.44 18.75 11.76
C ASP A 118 -8.04 19.19 11.31
N GLY A 119 -7.43 18.47 10.35
CA GLY A 119 -6.12 18.80 9.77
C GLY A 119 -4.92 18.24 10.53
N PHE A 120 -5.11 17.47 11.59
CA PHE A 120 -4.01 16.85 12.32
C PHE A 120 -3.36 15.72 11.50
N GLU A 121 -2.05 15.77 11.32
CA GLU A 121 -1.27 14.85 10.49
C GLU A 121 -0.46 13.89 11.35
N PHE A 122 -0.50 12.60 11.01
CA PHE A 122 0.16 11.54 11.78
C PHE A 122 0.42 10.31 10.90
N TYR A 123 1.27 9.41 11.40
CA TYR A 123 1.45 8.10 10.82
C TYR A 123 0.78 7.03 11.68
N VAL A 124 0.32 5.98 11.01
CA VAL A 124 -0.12 4.74 11.67
C VAL A 124 0.72 3.58 11.18
N VAL A 125 0.99 2.63 12.07
CA VAL A 125 1.69 1.38 11.75
C VAL A 125 0.92 0.21 12.32
N PHE A 126 1.01 -0.93 11.64
CA PHE A 126 0.55 -2.22 12.13
C PHE A 126 1.78 -3.13 12.26
N ASP A 127 2.05 -3.64 13.45
CA ASP A 127 3.10 -4.64 13.61
C ASP A 127 2.62 -6.05 13.22
N ALA A 128 3.55 -6.99 13.11
CA ALA A 128 3.29 -8.37 12.70
C ALA A 128 2.22 -9.04 13.58
N ASP A 129 2.32 -8.90 14.90
CA ASP A 129 1.38 -9.50 15.86
C ASP A 129 -0.05 -8.95 15.69
N THR A 130 -0.17 -7.64 15.49
CA THR A 130 -1.46 -6.99 15.23
C THR A 130 -2.06 -7.46 13.90
N ILE A 131 -1.23 -7.57 12.86
CA ILE A 131 -1.69 -8.08 11.55
C ILE A 131 -2.18 -9.53 11.68
N GLU A 132 -1.44 -10.40 12.35
CA GLU A 132 -1.85 -11.78 12.56
C GLU A 132 -3.19 -11.88 13.27
N GLN A 133 -3.38 -11.14 14.36
CA GLN A 133 -4.65 -11.10 15.10
C GLN A 133 -5.81 -10.58 14.24
N LEU A 134 -5.58 -9.54 13.43
CA LEU A 134 -6.55 -8.99 12.49
C LEU A 134 -6.97 -10.02 11.44
N VAL A 135 -6.02 -10.75 10.87
CA VAL A 135 -6.27 -11.81 9.89
C VAL A 135 -7.09 -12.93 10.50
N MET A 136 -6.72 -13.41 11.68
CA MET A 136 -7.49 -14.45 12.37
C MET A 136 -8.93 -14.01 12.64
N LYS A 137 -9.13 -12.78 13.12
CA LYS A 137 -10.45 -12.20 13.38
C LYS A 137 -11.27 -12.04 12.11
N TYR A 138 -10.67 -11.58 11.03
CA TYR A 138 -11.27 -11.43 9.70
C TYR A 138 -11.80 -12.77 9.15
N TYR A 139 -10.97 -13.82 9.21
CA TYR A 139 -11.37 -15.15 8.76
C TYR A 139 -12.44 -15.78 9.66
N LYS A 140 -12.31 -15.64 10.98
CA LYS A 140 -13.31 -16.12 11.94
C LYS A 140 -14.68 -15.49 11.74
N ALA A 141 -14.71 -14.23 11.29
CA ALA A 141 -15.95 -13.51 10.98
C ALA A 141 -16.52 -13.84 9.58
N GLY A 142 -15.82 -14.61 8.74
CA GLY A 142 -16.28 -14.98 7.40
C GLY A 142 -16.30 -13.86 6.39
N LEU A 143 -15.37 -12.87 6.50
CA LEU A 143 -15.38 -11.63 5.74
C LEU A 143 -14.64 -11.70 4.38
N GLN A 144 -14.23 -12.88 3.93
CA GLN A 144 -13.46 -13.07 2.68
C GLN A 144 -14.20 -12.59 1.43
N HIS A 145 -15.51 -12.47 1.50
CA HIS A 145 -16.38 -11.97 0.44
C HIS A 145 -16.77 -10.48 0.63
N SER A 146 -16.33 -9.85 1.72
CA SER A 146 -16.62 -8.44 2.00
C SER A 146 -15.67 -7.55 1.21
N VAL A 147 -15.95 -7.42 -0.09
CA VAL A 147 -15.17 -6.62 -1.03
C VAL A 147 -16.01 -5.48 -1.57
N ASN A 148 -15.46 -4.27 -1.59
CA ASN A 148 -16.08 -3.12 -2.23
C ASN A 148 -15.10 -2.39 -3.17
N LEU A 149 -15.58 -1.35 -3.83
CA LEU A 149 -14.78 -0.51 -4.72
C LEU A 149 -14.60 0.86 -4.11
N MET A 150 -13.35 1.35 -4.02
CA MET A 150 -13.03 2.72 -3.60
C MET A 150 -13.66 3.13 -2.25
N HIS A 151 -13.75 2.20 -1.31
CA HIS A 151 -14.34 2.45 0.02
C HIS A 151 -15.80 2.96 -0.01
N ASN A 152 -16.58 2.58 -1.02
CA ASN A 152 -17.95 3.03 -1.17
C ASN A 152 -18.97 2.33 -0.23
N GLY A 153 -18.52 1.35 0.54
CA GLY A 153 -19.34 0.57 1.48
C GLY A 153 -20.35 -0.38 0.82
N ILE A 154 -20.35 -0.49 -0.52
CA ILE A 154 -21.25 -1.37 -1.28
C ILE A 154 -20.48 -2.62 -1.66
N GLN A 155 -20.91 -3.77 -1.15
CA GLN A 155 -20.30 -5.04 -1.51
C GLN A 155 -20.46 -5.31 -3.00
N VAL A 156 -19.36 -5.72 -3.65
CA VAL A 156 -19.34 -6.08 -5.07
C VAL A 156 -19.48 -7.60 -5.21
N GLU A 157 -20.40 -8.04 -6.04
CA GLU A 157 -20.58 -9.45 -6.35
C GLU A 157 -19.54 -9.93 -7.37
N GLY A 158 -19.18 -11.22 -7.27
CA GLY A 158 -18.22 -11.84 -8.19
C GLY A 158 -16.76 -11.43 -7.98
N VAL A 159 -16.44 -10.90 -6.78
CA VAL A 159 -15.06 -10.64 -6.34
C VAL A 159 -14.90 -11.24 -4.95
N TYR A 160 -13.93 -12.14 -4.78
CA TYR A 160 -13.69 -12.80 -3.50
C TYR A 160 -12.25 -13.24 -3.33
N MET A 161 -11.81 -13.24 -2.07
CA MET A 161 -10.52 -13.80 -1.67
C MET A 161 -10.63 -15.32 -1.60
N PHE A 162 -9.78 -16.04 -2.33
CA PHE A 162 -9.74 -17.50 -2.30
C PHE A 162 -8.43 -18.06 -1.72
N GLU A 163 -7.42 -17.21 -1.61
CA GLU A 163 -6.12 -17.56 -1.05
C GLU A 163 -5.61 -16.40 -0.21
N SER A 164 -4.94 -16.72 0.90
CA SER A 164 -4.33 -15.73 1.79
C SER A 164 -3.23 -16.35 2.63
N PHE A 165 -2.19 -15.57 2.91
CA PHE A 165 -1.08 -16.00 3.76
C PHE A 165 -0.40 -14.79 4.41
N ILE A 166 0.29 -15.07 5.52
CA ILE A 166 1.21 -14.12 6.16
C ILE A 166 2.62 -14.57 5.80
N VAL A 167 3.44 -13.62 5.34
CA VAL A 167 4.86 -13.87 5.05
C VAL A 167 5.57 -14.28 6.35
N ASP A 168 6.27 -15.41 6.31
CA ASP A 168 6.97 -15.99 7.45
C ASP A 168 8.15 -16.84 6.95
N SER A 169 9.31 -16.23 6.95
CA SER A 169 10.54 -16.86 6.44
C SER A 169 10.95 -18.08 7.25
N GLN A 170 10.63 -18.14 8.55
CA GLN A 170 10.93 -19.28 9.43
C GLN A 170 10.07 -20.49 9.07
N ARG A 171 8.83 -20.27 8.65
CA ARG A 171 7.92 -21.33 8.17
C ARG A 171 8.10 -21.63 6.68
N GLY A 172 9.01 -20.92 5.98
CA GLY A 172 9.22 -21.06 4.54
C GLY A 172 8.11 -20.41 3.67
N ILE A 173 7.35 -19.49 4.22
CA ILE A 173 6.31 -18.73 3.49
C ILE A 173 6.91 -17.43 3.02
N ALA A 174 7.42 -17.42 1.79
CA ALA A 174 8.04 -16.25 1.19
C ALA A 174 7.00 -15.29 0.60
N ALA A 175 7.37 -14.01 0.51
CA ALA A 175 6.61 -13.05 -0.28
C ALA A 175 6.61 -13.45 -1.77
N PRO A 176 5.53 -13.15 -2.52
CA PRO A 176 5.46 -13.44 -3.94
C PRO A 176 6.55 -12.72 -4.72
N LYS A 177 6.86 -13.25 -5.91
CA LYS A 177 7.80 -12.61 -6.85
C LYS A 177 7.35 -11.18 -7.15
N GLY A 178 8.27 -10.23 -7.07
CA GLY A 178 8.02 -8.79 -7.17
C GLY A 178 7.77 -8.10 -5.83
N PHE A 179 7.71 -8.88 -4.72
CA PHE A 179 7.50 -8.36 -3.37
C PHE A 179 8.57 -8.85 -2.37
N GLU A 180 9.76 -9.20 -2.87
CA GLU A 180 10.83 -9.84 -2.10
C GLU A 180 11.30 -9.04 -0.88
N ASN A 181 11.11 -7.71 -0.90
CA ASN A 181 11.51 -6.81 0.17
C ASN A 181 10.44 -6.59 1.25
N VAL A 182 9.28 -7.26 1.13
CA VAL A 182 8.22 -7.13 2.12
C VAL A 182 8.58 -7.94 3.38
N PRO A 183 8.53 -7.33 4.57
CA PRO A 183 8.95 -7.99 5.80
C PRO A 183 8.01 -9.11 6.23
N ASP A 184 8.55 -10.06 7.01
CA ASP A 184 7.78 -11.07 7.72
C ASP A 184 6.65 -10.43 8.56
N GLY A 185 5.52 -11.13 8.69
CA GLY A 185 4.31 -10.62 9.33
C GLY A 185 3.40 -9.82 8.39
N SER A 186 3.81 -9.57 7.14
CA SER A 186 2.96 -8.91 6.13
C SER A 186 1.91 -9.87 5.57
N TRP A 187 0.69 -9.36 5.36
CA TRP A 187 -0.45 -10.14 4.91
C TRP A 187 -0.71 -9.95 3.43
N PHE A 188 -0.79 -11.06 2.69
CA PHE A 188 -1.11 -11.12 1.28
C PHE A 188 -2.44 -11.81 1.04
N GLY A 189 -3.11 -11.45 -0.05
CA GLY A 189 -4.30 -12.12 -0.53
C GLY A 189 -4.35 -12.24 -2.04
N SER A 190 -4.93 -13.35 -2.52
CA SER A 190 -5.25 -13.57 -3.92
C SER A 190 -6.76 -13.52 -4.11
N TYR A 191 -7.20 -12.70 -5.07
CA TYR A 191 -8.60 -12.48 -5.36
C TYR A 191 -8.95 -13.01 -6.76
N LYS A 192 -10.07 -13.71 -6.82
CA LYS A 192 -10.75 -14.07 -8.07
C LYS A 192 -11.72 -12.95 -8.42
N ILE A 193 -11.69 -12.50 -9.68
CA ILE A 193 -12.59 -11.47 -10.20
C ILE A 193 -13.45 -12.08 -11.32
N GLU A 194 -14.63 -12.54 -10.97
CA GLU A 194 -15.62 -13.08 -11.93
C GLU A 194 -16.43 -11.96 -12.57
N ASN A 195 -16.60 -10.84 -11.89
CA ASN A 195 -17.30 -9.66 -12.36
C ASN A 195 -16.56 -9.04 -13.56
N GLU A 196 -17.21 -9.03 -14.72
CA GLU A 196 -16.65 -8.57 -16.00
C GLU A 196 -16.28 -7.08 -15.98
N GLU A 197 -17.15 -6.26 -15.38
CA GLU A 197 -16.93 -4.81 -15.32
C GLU A 197 -15.72 -4.48 -14.45
N VAL A 198 -15.64 -5.11 -13.26
CA VAL A 198 -14.50 -4.96 -12.35
C VAL A 198 -13.21 -5.45 -13.00
N TRP A 199 -13.26 -6.59 -13.70
CA TRP A 199 -12.10 -7.12 -14.41
C TRP A 199 -11.59 -6.17 -15.50
N ASN A 200 -12.49 -5.55 -16.25
CA ASN A 200 -12.12 -4.57 -17.27
C ASN A 200 -11.48 -3.32 -16.67
N LEU A 201 -11.94 -2.87 -15.47
CA LEU A 201 -11.33 -1.76 -14.74
C LEU A 201 -9.93 -2.11 -14.20
N VAL A 202 -9.73 -3.36 -13.75
CA VAL A 202 -8.42 -3.86 -13.34
C VAL A 202 -7.44 -3.88 -14.52
N LYS A 203 -7.84 -4.44 -15.67
CA LYS A 203 -7.02 -4.44 -16.89
C LYS A 203 -6.69 -3.03 -17.39
N ALA A 204 -7.61 -2.12 -17.23
CA ALA A 204 -7.41 -0.70 -17.59
C ALA A 204 -6.54 0.07 -16.58
N GLY A 205 -6.06 -0.58 -15.49
CA GLY A 205 -5.26 0.05 -14.44
C GLY A 205 -6.03 1.06 -13.58
N LYS A 206 -7.37 0.98 -13.56
CA LYS A 206 -8.21 1.82 -12.69
C LYS A 206 -8.18 1.33 -11.24
N PHE A 207 -8.07 0.04 -11.03
CA PHE A 207 -7.80 -0.56 -9.73
C PHE A 207 -6.41 -1.19 -9.77
N ARG A 208 -5.53 -0.81 -8.84
CA ARG A 208 -4.13 -1.22 -8.83
C ARG A 208 -3.70 -1.90 -7.54
N GLY A 209 -4.51 -1.81 -6.49
CA GLY A 209 -4.16 -2.39 -5.21
C GLY A 209 -5.36 -2.64 -4.30
N PHE A 210 -5.03 -3.10 -3.10
CA PHE A 210 -5.98 -3.38 -2.03
C PHE A 210 -5.85 -2.33 -0.94
N SER A 211 -6.97 -2.01 -0.30
CA SER A 211 -7.00 -1.21 0.91
C SER A 211 -7.94 -1.85 1.92
N VAL A 212 -7.47 -2.06 3.14
CA VAL A 212 -8.27 -2.64 4.21
C VAL A 212 -9.12 -1.58 4.90
N GLU A 213 -10.34 -1.95 5.25
CA GLU A 213 -11.26 -1.15 6.05
C GLU A 213 -11.47 -1.79 7.41
N GLY A 214 -11.50 -0.97 8.46
CA GLY A 214 -11.70 -1.47 9.81
C GLY A 214 -11.75 -0.39 10.87
N ILE A 215 -12.05 -0.83 12.07
CA ILE A 215 -12.06 0.01 13.28
C ILE A 215 -10.87 -0.41 14.15
N PHE A 216 -10.03 0.56 14.49
CA PHE A 216 -8.80 0.32 15.23
C PHE A 216 -8.64 1.30 16.40
N LEU A 217 -7.96 0.87 17.45
CA LEU A 217 -7.51 1.74 18.50
C LEU A 217 -6.11 2.28 18.18
N LYS A 218 -5.81 3.50 18.61
CA LYS A 218 -4.51 4.15 18.42
C LYS A 218 -3.73 4.15 19.72
N LYS A 219 -2.50 3.64 19.70
CA LYS A 219 -1.55 3.75 20.80
C LYS A 219 -0.33 4.52 20.32
N LEU A 220 0.02 5.62 21.00
CA LEU A 220 1.22 6.38 20.66
C LEU A 220 2.47 5.49 20.83
N ILE A 221 3.34 5.46 19.82
CA ILE A 221 4.62 4.75 19.91
C ILE A 221 5.53 5.51 20.86
N THR A 222 6.05 4.78 21.84
CA THR A 222 6.99 5.28 22.84
C THR A 222 8.38 4.66 22.62
N ALA A 223 9.39 5.16 23.32
CA ALA A 223 10.77 4.66 23.23
C ALA A 223 10.93 3.16 23.58
N SER A 224 9.93 2.52 24.19
CA SER A 224 9.93 1.09 24.46
C SER A 224 9.54 0.21 23.27
N ASP A 225 9.06 0.80 22.16
CA ASP A 225 8.66 0.09 20.94
C ASP A 225 9.84 0.06 19.94
N GLU A 226 11.03 -0.35 20.40
CA GLU A 226 12.33 -0.22 19.68
C GLU A 226 12.32 -0.83 18.27
N GLN A 227 11.73 -1.99 18.06
CA GLN A 227 11.71 -2.66 16.73
C GLN A 227 10.97 -1.83 15.67
N VAL A 228 9.88 -1.17 16.06
CA VAL A 228 9.11 -0.31 15.15
C VAL A 228 9.90 0.97 14.87
N ILE A 229 10.55 1.53 15.88
CA ILE A 229 11.36 2.76 15.78
C ILE A 229 12.57 2.54 14.86
N ASP A 230 13.26 1.42 14.95
CA ASP A 230 14.44 1.12 14.13
C ASP A 230 14.07 0.91 12.66
N LYS A 231 12.96 0.21 12.39
CA LYS A 231 12.44 0.08 11.02
C LYS A 231 12.00 1.42 10.43
N LEU A 232 11.41 2.29 11.26
CA LEU A 232 11.04 3.65 10.86
C LEU A 232 12.24 4.52 10.53
N LYS A 233 13.34 4.39 11.28
CA LYS A 233 14.60 5.10 10.99
C LYS A 233 15.20 4.65 9.66
N GLU A 234 15.18 3.35 9.39
CA GLU A 234 15.66 2.76 8.12
C GLU A 234 14.85 3.26 6.92
N LEU A 235 13.54 3.39 7.06
CA LEU A 235 12.63 3.84 5.98
C LEU A 235 12.60 5.36 5.78
N LEU A 236 13.03 6.15 6.77
CA LEU A 236 13.03 7.61 6.75
C LEU A 236 14.43 8.20 6.56
N SER A 237 15.47 7.37 6.43
CA SER A 237 16.85 7.76 6.11
C SER A 237 17.11 7.71 4.62
#